data_37b8c1723bc24c81fb60184681ad931e
#
_entry.id   37b8c1723bc24c81fb60184681ad931e
#
_cell.length_a   1.000
_cell.length_b   1.000
_cell.length_c   1.000
_cell.angle_alpha   90.00
_cell.angle_beta   90.00
_cell.angle_gamma   90.00
#
_symmetry.space_group_name_H-M   'P 1'
#
loop_
_entity.id
_entity.type
_entity.pdbx_description
1 polymer ?
#
loop_
_entity_poly.entity_id
_entity_poly.type
_entity_poly.pdbx_seq_one_letter_code
_entity_poly.pdbx_strand_id
1 'polypeptide(L)'
;MKDRTFKAIIGSDNPLETARVLLAPYNMQTLNTKVNACTLCSSKNSKEMSYGNPNANILIITDYATDIQEYKDLFKDLLNRSNIVQSDIFITPSVRCICKRSDNEYRLPSYTELKNCKQYTDFTIDFVKPDVIISMGATALNQFIPDNVNFLENVEKDTYYKGIFTLITYSVRDIFNFRKLNEPTDDKIDHIINILNKAQKYVNNKE
;
A
#
# COMPACT_ATOMS: atom_id res chain seq x y z
N MET A 1 15.10 14.20 11.60
CA MET A 1 15.09 12.92 12.34
C MET A 1 14.14 13.08 13.52
N LYS A 2 12.90 12.58 13.40
CA LYS A 2 11.94 12.65 14.52
C LYS A 2 12.38 11.62 15.57
N ASP A 3 12.89 12.13 16.68
CA ASP A 3 13.41 11.34 17.80
C ASP A 3 12.29 10.52 18.45
N ARG A 4 12.29 9.20 18.23
CA ARG A 4 11.43 8.26 18.93
C ARG A 4 12.13 7.85 20.22
N THR A 5 12.00 8.64 21.24
CA THR A 5 12.54 8.27 22.55
C THR A 5 11.89 7.00 23.06
N PHE A 6 12.70 6.04 23.40
CA PHE A 6 12.41 4.73 24.03
C PHE A 6 11.43 4.79 25.22
N LYS A 7 11.20 5.97 25.79
CA LYS A 7 10.35 6.21 26.95
C LYS A 7 8.85 6.01 26.72
N ALA A 8 8.35 6.14 25.47
CA ALA A 8 6.92 5.94 25.18
C ALA A 8 6.52 4.45 25.09
N ILE A 9 7.50 3.55 25.10
CA ILE A 9 7.29 2.12 24.83
C ILE A 9 7.13 1.30 26.13
N ILE A 10 7.65 1.80 27.24
CA ILE A 10 7.72 1.07 28.54
C ILE A 10 6.43 1.29 29.40
N GLY A 11 5.48 2.08 28.93
CA GLY A 11 4.29 2.43 29.72
C GLY A 11 2.99 1.70 29.33
N SER A 12 3.05 0.72 28.43
CA SER A 12 1.85 -0.05 28.06
C SER A 12 1.72 -1.28 28.94
N ASP A 13 0.68 -1.33 29.76
CA ASP A 13 0.32 -2.50 30.60
C ASP A 13 -0.20 -3.68 29.77
N ASN A 14 -0.21 -3.57 28.43
CA ASN A 14 -0.65 -4.62 27.52
C ASN A 14 0.57 -5.41 26.97
N PRO A 15 0.76 -6.68 27.38
CA PRO A 15 1.88 -7.52 26.93
C PRO A 15 1.94 -7.73 25.42
N LEU A 16 0.77 -7.75 24.73
CA LEU A 16 0.67 -7.92 23.28
C LEU A 16 1.14 -6.67 22.55
N GLU A 17 0.82 -5.49 23.08
CA GLU A 17 1.25 -4.22 22.51
C GLU A 17 2.75 -4.00 22.72
N THR A 18 3.26 -4.32 23.90
CA THR A 18 4.69 -4.32 24.20
C THR A 18 5.46 -5.29 23.30
N ALA A 19 4.96 -6.52 23.11
CA ALA A 19 5.56 -7.49 22.18
C ALA A 19 5.52 -7.00 20.73
N ARG A 20 4.42 -6.38 20.29
CA ARG A 20 4.28 -5.79 18.95
C ARG A 20 5.30 -4.68 18.72
N VAL A 21 5.53 -3.82 19.72
CA VAL A 21 6.52 -2.74 19.65
C VAL A 21 7.95 -3.29 19.64
N LEU A 22 8.26 -4.26 20.47
CA LEU A 22 9.59 -4.91 20.50
C LEU A 22 9.91 -5.68 19.22
N LEU A 23 8.87 -6.20 18.54
CA LEU A 23 9.00 -6.91 17.27
C LEU A 23 8.90 -5.97 16.06
N ALA A 24 8.52 -4.71 16.26
CA ALA A 24 8.40 -3.75 15.17
C ALA A 24 9.78 -3.45 14.55
N PRO A 25 9.86 -3.33 13.22
CA PRO A 25 11.09 -2.89 12.59
C PRO A 25 11.34 -1.40 12.90
N TYR A 26 12.59 -1.04 13.27
CA TYR A 26 12.94 0.35 13.57
C TYR A 26 13.41 1.14 12.36
N ASN A 27 13.54 0.51 11.20
CA ASN A 27 13.86 1.15 9.94
C ASN A 27 13.40 0.29 8.76
N MET A 28 13.42 0.87 7.57
CA MET A 28 12.96 0.18 6.36
C MET A 28 13.82 -1.03 5.98
N GLN A 29 15.11 -0.99 6.27
CA GLN A 29 15.99 -2.14 6.03
C GLN A 29 15.57 -3.32 6.90
N THR A 30 15.27 -3.07 8.18
CA THR A 30 14.78 -4.11 9.11
C THR A 30 13.40 -4.62 8.66
N LEU A 31 12.49 -3.74 8.19
CA LEU A 31 11.20 -4.14 7.64
C LEU A 31 11.40 -5.06 6.43
N ASN A 32 12.21 -4.66 5.47
CA ASN A 32 12.46 -5.44 4.26
C ASN A 32 13.13 -6.79 4.59
N THR A 33 14.05 -6.84 5.57
CA THR A 33 14.64 -8.09 6.05
C THR A 33 13.57 -9.02 6.65
N LYS A 34 12.65 -8.48 7.48
CA LYS A 34 11.53 -9.27 8.04
C LYS A 34 10.56 -9.75 6.96
N VAL A 35 10.27 -8.93 5.95
CA VAL A 35 9.45 -9.31 4.81
C VAL A 35 10.12 -10.45 4.04
N ASN A 36 11.41 -10.35 3.75
CA ASN A 36 12.17 -11.41 3.06
C ASN A 36 12.15 -12.73 3.81
N ALA A 37 12.34 -12.69 5.14
CA ALA A 37 12.33 -13.86 6.00
C ALA A 37 10.91 -14.36 6.37
N CYS A 38 9.85 -13.68 5.93
CA CYS A 38 8.48 -13.99 6.33
C CYS A 38 8.04 -15.38 5.84
N THR A 39 7.46 -16.16 6.75
CA THR A 39 6.93 -17.51 6.51
C THR A 39 5.48 -17.67 6.98
N LEU A 40 4.76 -16.56 7.20
CA LEU A 40 3.40 -16.56 7.75
C LEU A 40 2.34 -17.15 6.80
N CYS A 41 2.68 -17.26 5.52
CA CYS A 41 1.83 -17.86 4.49
C CYS A 41 2.55 -19.01 3.82
N SER A 42 1.80 -19.95 3.22
CA SER A 42 2.38 -21.06 2.44
C SER A 42 3.09 -20.62 1.16
N SER A 43 2.94 -19.36 0.77
CA SER A 43 3.57 -18.81 -0.43
C SER A 43 5.09 -18.72 -0.24
N LYS A 44 5.84 -19.55 -0.98
CA LYS A 44 7.30 -19.46 -1.10
C LYS A 44 7.73 -18.54 -2.26
N ASN A 45 6.80 -17.78 -2.81
CA ASN A 45 6.99 -16.97 -4.01
C ASN A 45 7.88 -15.75 -3.73
N SER A 46 8.39 -15.16 -4.80
CA SER A 46 9.13 -13.90 -4.76
C SER A 46 8.33 -12.81 -4.04
N LYS A 47 9.04 -11.92 -3.39
CA LYS A 47 8.45 -10.83 -2.61
C LYS A 47 8.84 -9.49 -3.20
N GLU A 48 7.92 -8.55 -3.14
CA GLU A 48 8.15 -7.17 -3.52
C GLU A 48 8.36 -6.31 -2.28
N MET A 49 9.45 -5.55 -2.29
CA MET A 49 9.81 -4.66 -1.20
C MET A 49 9.17 -3.30 -1.38
N SER A 50 9.01 -2.59 -0.27
CA SER A 50 8.63 -1.19 -0.31
C SER A 50 9.82 -0.34 -0.75
N TYR A 51 9.54 0.75 -1.45
CA TYR A 51 10.54 1.67 -1.98
C TYR A 51 10.05 3.11 -2.02
N GLY A 52 10.95 4.05 -2.19
CA GLY A 52 10.69 5.49 -2.22
C GLY A 52 11.34 6.23 -1.06
N ASN A 53 10.91 7.45 -0.80
CA ASN A 53 11.44 8.27 0.28
C ASN A 53 10.84 7.86 1.64
N PRO A 54 11.64 7.40 2.61
CA PRO A 54 11.14 7.04 3.94
C PRO A 54 10.49 8.20 4.72
N ASN A 55 10.78 9.44 4.32
CA ASN A 55 10.18 10.65 4.91
C ASN A 55 9.08 11.24 4.02
N ALA A 56 8.53 10.45 3.11
CA ALA A 56 7.49 10.89 2.18
C ALA A 56 6.22 11.35 2.92
N ASN A 57 5.59 12.36 2.37
CA ASN A 57 4.28 12.84 2.84
C ASN A 57 3.12 12.03 2.24
N ILE A 58 3.35 11.30 1.14
CA ILE A 58 2.35 10.48 0.45
C ILE A 58 2.79 9.02 0.48
N LEU A 59 1.94 8.16 1.03
CA LEU A 59 2.11 6.71 0.98
C LEU A 59 1.16 6.11 -0.04
N ILE A 60 1.70 5.50 -1.09
CA ILE A 60 0.91 4.75 -2.07
C ILE A 60 0.92 3.27 -1.69
N ILE A 61 -0.25 2.73 -1.37
CA ILE A 61 -0.43 1.30 -1.12
C ILE A 61 -1.05 0.71 -2.36
N THR A 62 -0.22 0.00 -3.13
CA THR A 62 -0.66 -0.65 -4.36
C THR A 62 -1.43 -1.93 -4.04
N ASP A 63 -2.07 -2.49 -5.03
CA ASP A 63 -2.75 -3.77 -4.93
C ASP A 63 -1.79 -4.83 -4.31
N TYR A 64 -1.58 -5.98 -4.82
CA TYR A 64 -0.59 -6.94 -4.31
C TYR A 64 0.63 -7.04 -5.22
N ALA A 65 1.74 -7.57 -4.68
CA ALA A 65 3.00 -7.71 -5.39
C ALA A 65 2.85 -8.36 -6.76
N THR A 66 3.59 -7.86 -7.74
CA THR A 66 3.58 -8.37 -9.12
C THR A 66 4.97 -8.34 -9.74
N ASP A 67 5.27 -9.35 -10.59
CA ASP A 67 6.43 -9.38 -11.47
C ASP A 67 6.07 -9.12 -12.95
N ILE A 68 4.82 -8.74 -13.23
CA ILE A 68 4.35 -8.40 -14.57
C ILE A 68 4.88 -7.02 -14.97
N GLN A 69 5.73 -6.99 -16.00
CA GLN A 69 6.43 -5.76 -16.42
C GLN A 69 5.45 -4.70 -16.93
N GLU A 70 4.46 -5.08 -17.70
CA GLU A 70 3.45 -4.15 -18.24
C GLU A 70 2.68 -3.41 -17.14
N TYR A 71 2.47 -4.05 -15.97
CA TYR A 71 1.84 -3.39 -14.83
C TYR A 71 2.75 -2.33 -14.22
N LYS A 72 4.04 -2.63 -14.13
CA LYS A 72 5.05 -1.69 -13.61
C LYS A 72 5.22 -0.50 -14.56
N ASP A 73 5.23 -0.75 -15.86
CA ASP A 73 5.38 0.28 -16.89
C ASP A 73 4.17 1.22 -16.89
N LEU A 74 2.94 0.68 -16.81
CA LEU A 74 1.75 1.51 -16.70
C LEU A 74 1.75 2.32 -15.39
N PHE A 75 2.13 1.73 -14.27
CA PHE A 75 2.20 2.46 -13.00
C PHE A 75 3.20 3.62 -13.08
N LYS A 76 4.36 3.39 -13.68
CA LYS A 76 5.37 4.44 -13.92
C LYS A 76 4.83 5.53 -14.86
N ASP A 77 4.11 5.16 -15.91
CA ASP A 77 3.47 6.12 -16.82
C ASP A 77 2.45 6.99 -16.08
N LEU A 78 1.60 6.41 -15.24
CA LEU A 78 0.63 7.14 -14.43
C LEU A 78 1.29 8.16 -13.48
N LEU A 79 2.39 7.77 -12.82
CA LEU A 79 3.18 8.70 -12.00
C LEU A 79 3.77 9.84 -12.83
N ASN A 80 4.30 9.55 -14.01
CA ASN A 80 4.90 10.56 -14.90
C ASN A 80 3.86 11.53 -15.50
N ARG A 81 2.63 11.07 -15.71
CA ARG A 81 1.52 11.90 -16.22
C ARG A 81 0.84 12.72 -15.15
N SER A 82 1.06 12.41 -13.89
CA SER A 82 0.56 13.17 -12.75
C SER A 82 1.56 14.26 -12.34
N ASN A 83 1.08 15.20 -11.52
CA ASN A 83 1.95 16.24 -10.93
C ASN A 83 2.57 15.79 -9.60
N ILE A 84 2.57 14.48 -9.33
CA ILE A 84 3.10 13.96 -8.07
C ILE A 84 4.63 14.09 -8.06
N VAL A 85 5.19 14.56 -6.96
CA VAL A 85 6.63 14.72 -6.80
C VAL A 85 7.20 13.40 -6.30
N GLN A 86 8.15 12.83 -7.05
CA GLN A 86 8.70 11.51 -6.72
C GLN A 86 9.43 11.44 -5.37
N SER A 87 9.99 12.56 -4.90
CA SER A 87 10.60 12.62 -3.57
C SER A 87 9.56 12.61 -2.43
N ASP A 88 8.30 12.89 -2.73
CA ASP A 88 7.22 12.95 -1.74
C ASP A 88 6.44 11.65 -1.60
N ILE A 89 6.82 10.61 -2.35
CA ILE A 89 6.13 9.33 -2.34
C ILE A 89 6.95 8.20 -1.72
N PHE A 90 6.24 7.34 -1.01
CA PHE A 90 6.68 6.01 -0.61
C PHE A 90 5.67 4.98 -1.09
N ILE A 91 6.13 3.87 -1.65
CA ILE A 91 5.28 2.88 -2.33
C ILE A 91 5.43 1.53 -1.64
N THR A 92 4.30 0.87 -1.44
CA THR A 92 4.26 -0.44 -0.80
C THR A 92 3.10 -1.28 -1.34
N PRO A 93 3.29 -2.57 -1.69
CA PRO A 93 2.17 -3.44 -2.02
C PRO A 93 1.41 -3.85 -0.74
N SER A 94 0.10 -4.00 -0.82
CA SER A 94 -0.76 -4.46 0.27
C SER A 94 -0.43 -5.89 0.70
N VAL A 95 -0.11 -6.76 -0.25
CA VAL A 95 0.43 -8.11 -0.04
C VAL A 95 1.78 -8.22 -0.70
N ARG A 96 2.81 -8.52 0.11
CA ARG A 96 4.22 -8.50 -0.30
C ARG A 96 4.62 -9.66 -1.19
N CYS A 97 3.90 -10.77 -1.15
CA CYS A 97 4.19 -11.97 -1.93
C CYS A 97 3.48 -11.92 -3.28
N ILE A 98 4.18 -12.36 -4.33
CA ILE A 98 3.57 -12.60 -5.63
C ILE A 98 2.67 -13.83 -5.51
N CYS A 99 1.36 -13.65 -5.70
CA CYS A 99 0.38 -14.70 -5.51
C CYS A 99 0.22 -15.51 -6.78
N LYS A 100 0.73 -16.75 -6.76
CA LYS A 100 0.62 -17.73 -7.88
C LYS A 100 -0.01 -19.03 -7.40
N ARG A 101 -0.65 -19.74 -8.33
CA ARG A 101 -1.11 -21.12 -8.17
C ARG A 101 0.05 -22.10 -8.38
N SER A 102 -0.20 -23.37 -8.16
CA SER A 102 0.79 -24.44 -8.39
C SER A 102 1.24 -24.59 -9.86
N ASP A 103 0.40 -24.15 -10.80
CA ASP A 103 0.66 -24.07 -12.24
C ASP A 103 1.36 -22.78 -12.68
N ASN A 104 1.81 -21.95 -11.73
CA ASN A 104 2.39 -20.61 -11.92
C ASN A 104 1.42 -19.53 -12.43
N GLU A 105 0.13 -19.80 -12.55
CA GLU A 105 -0.84 -18.76 -12.88
C GLU A 105 -1.04 -17.77 -11.72
N TYR A 106 -1.20 -16.49 -12.06
CA TYR A 106 -1.50 -15.45 -11.07
C TYR A 106 -2.90 -15.64 -10.49
N ARG A 107 -3.02 -15.38 -9.20
CA ARG A 107 -4.28 -15.40 -8.46
C ARG A 107 -4.40 -14.23 -7.52
N LEU A 108 -5.61 -13.95 -7.09
CA LEU A 108 -5.83 -13.01 -6.00
C LEU A 108 -5.22 -13.54 -4.69
N PRO A 109 -4.76 -12.64 -3.80
CA PRO A 109 -4.41 -13.01 -2.44
C PRO A 109 -5.60 -13.64 -1.71
N SER A 110 -5.32 -14.64 -0.90
CA SER A 110 -6.32 -15.17 0.03
C SER A 110 -6.54 -14.22 1.21
N TYR A 111 -7.67 -14.37 1.90
CA TYR A 111 -7.94 -13.63 3.13
C TYR A 111 -6.82 -13.76 4.18
N THR A 112 -6.27 -14.97 4.33
CA THR A 112 -5.15 -15.22 5.25
C THR A 112 -3.89 -14.44 4.85
N GLU A 113 -3.58 -14.37 3.55
CA GLU A 113 -2.44 -13.61 3.04
C GLU A 113 -2.62 -12.11 3.29
N LEU A 114 -3.81 -11.58 3.03
CA LEU A 114 -4.17 -10.20 3.35
C LEU A 114 -3.99 -9.89 4.83
N LYS A 115 -4.60 -10.71 5.69
CA LYS A 115 -4.53 -10.54 7.16
C LYS A 115 -3.10 -10.61 7.68
N ASN A 116 -2.32 -11.57 7.20
CA ASN A 116 -0.93 -11.74 7.63
C ASN A 116 -0.02 -10.59 7.14
N CYS A 117 -0.26 -10.06 5.94
CA CYS A 117 0.50 -8.94 5.41
C CYS A 117 0.12 -7.59 6.03
N LYS A 118 -1.07 -7.47 6.63
CA LYS A 118 -1.53 -6.21 7.24
C LYS A 118 -0.54 -5.63 8.24
N GLN A 119 0.11 -6.44 9.05
CA GLN A 119 1.14 -5.97 9.99
C GLN A 119 2.27 -5.20 9.31
N TYR A 120 2.71 -5.61 8.11
CA TYR A 120 3.76 -4.90 7.37
C TYR A 120 3.26 -3.58 6.78
N THR A 121 1.98 -3.53 6.38
CA THR A 121 1.35 -2.28 5.97
C THR A 121 1.24 -1.31 7.14
N ASP A 122 0.76 -1.77 8.29
CA ASP A 122 0.66 -0.96 9.51
C ASP A 122 2.04 -0.43 9.95
N PHE A 123 3.09 -1.27 9.94
CA PHE A 123 4.46 -0.83 10.25
C PHE A 123 4.99 0.19 9.24
N THR A 124 4.64 0.04 7.96
CA THR A 124 5.03 1.03 6.94
C THR A 124 4.37 2.38 7.21
N ILE A 125 3.07 2.40 7.53
CA ILE A 125 2.34 3.63 7.88
C ILE A 125 2.96 4.28 9.13
N ASP A 126 3.19 3.49 10.18
CA ASP A 126 3.75 3.99 11.44
C ASP A 126 5.20 4.48 11.29
N PHE A 127 5.94 3.95 10.32
CA PHE A 127 7.30 4.34 10.01
C PHE A 127 7.38 5.60 9.14
N VAL A 128 6.69 5.60 8.00
CA VAL A 128 6.67 6.71 7.03
C VAL A 128 5.95 7.91 7.63
N LYS A 129 4.85 7.70 8.38
CA LYS A 129 3.97 8.73 8.96
C LYS A 129 3.50 9.72 7.90
N PRO A 130 2.86 9.24 6.84
CA PRO A 130 2.44 10.09 5.74
C PRO A 130 1.31 11.02 6.17
N ASP A 131 1.15 12.12 5.46
CA ASP A 131 -0.02 13.01 5.57
C ASP A 131 -1.20 12.48 4.76
N VAL A 132 -0.91 11.74 3.68
CA VAL A 132 -1.92 11.16 2.78
C VAL A 132 -1.58 9.71 2.48
N ILE A 133 -2.60 8.86 2.51
CA ILE A 133 -2.54 7.49 1.98
C ILE A 133 -3.32 7.45 0.66
N ILE A 134 -2.75 6.85 -0.37
CA ILE A 134 -3.45 6.47 -1.59
C ILE A 134 -3.59 4.94 -1.59
N SER A 135 -4.83 4.46 -1.52
CA SER A 135 -5.18 3.04 -1.62
C SER A 135 -5.56 2.69 -3.04
N MET A 136 -4.74 1.89 -3.72
CA MET A 136 -4.95 1.51 -5.12
C MET A 136 -5.49 0.09 -5.24
N GLY A 137 -6.78 -0.02 -5.61
CA GLY A 137 -7.45 -1.30 -5.84
C GLY A 137 -8.11 -1.90 -4.59
N ALA A 138 -8.95 -2.89 -4.84
CA ALA A 138 -9.76 -3.54 -3.80
C ALA A 138 -8.92 -4.23 -2.72
N THR A 139 -7.80 -4.85 -3.12
CA THR A 139 -6.91 -5.56 -2.18
C THR A 139 -6.24 -4.59 -1.20
N ALA A 140 -5.84 -3.40 -1.68
CA ALA A 140 -5.30 -2.35 -0.82
C ALA A 140 -6.38 -1.80 0.13
N LEU A 141 -7.60 -1.58 -0.37
CA LEU A 141 -8.72 -1.12 0.42
C LEU A 141 -9.03 -2.06 1.60
N ASN A 142 -8.99 -3.37 1.37
CA ASN A 142 -9.23 -4.40 2.39
C ASN A 142 -8.18 -4.40 3.53
N GLN A 143 -7.08 -3.63 3.42
CA GLN A 143 -6.16 -3.40 4.54
C GLN A 143 -6.73 -2.40 5.56
N PHE A 144 -7.69 -1.56 5.17
CA PHE A 144 -8.16 -0.41 5.95
C PHE A 144 -9.60 -0.55 6.43
N ILE A 145 -10.45 -1.12 5.60
CA ILE A 145 -11.89 -1.21 5.85
C ILE A 145 -12.24 -2.68 6.16
N PRO A 146 -13.18 -2.93 7.10
CA PRO A 146 -13.64 -4.28 7.41
C PRO A 146 -14.15 -5.03 6.18
N ASP A 147 -14.08 -6.37 6.23
CA ASP A 147 -14.54 -7.27 5.19
C ASP A 147 -15.95 -6.93 4.67
N ASN A 148 -16.17 -7.13 3.36
CA ASN A 148 -17.42 -6.93 2.62
C ASN A 148 -17.79 -5.49 2.20
N VAL A 149 -16.82 -4.58 2.13
CA VAL A 149 -17.06 -3.25 1.54
C VAL A 149 -16.97 -3.34 0.02
N ASN A 150 -18.00 -2.86 -0.65
CA ASN A 150 -17.98 -2.75 -2.11
C ASN A 150 -16.94 -1.71 -2.55
N PHE A 151 -15.91 -2.16 -3.26
CA PHE A 151 -14.83 -1.27 -3.74
C PHE A 151 -15.35 -0.14 -4.60
N LEU A 152 -16.25 -0.43 -5.57
CA LEU A 152 -16.77 0.56 -6.51
C LEU A 152 -17.58 1.67 -5.81
N GLU A 153 -18.22 1.36 -4.69
CA GLU A 153 -18.94 2.36 -3.91
C GLU A 153 -18.01 3.30 -3.11
N ASN A 154 -16.73 2.94 -3.00
CA ASN A 154 -15.76 3.67 -2.19
C ASN A 154 -14.68 4.36 -3.02
N VAL A 155 -14.53 4.02 -4.30
CA VAL A 155 -13.45 4.50 -5.17
C VAL A 155 -13.42 6.04 -5.33
N GLU A 156 -14.55 6.71 -5.12
CA GLU A 156 -14.64 8.18 -5.22
C GLU A 156 -14.78 8.87 -3.86
N LYS A 157 -14.74 8.10 -2.76
CA LYS A 157 -14.95 8.65 -1.42
C LYS A 157 -13.63 8.96 -0.74
N ASP A 158 -13.57 10.15 -0.18
CA ASP A 158 -12.51 10.51 0.77
C ASP A 158 -12.80 9.83 2.12
N THR A 159 -11.78 9.27 2.72
CA THR A 159 -11.91 8.61 4.01
C THR A 159 -10.70 8.91 4.90
N TYR A 160 -10.69 8.35 6.11
CA TYR A 160 -9.57 8.47 7.03
C TYR A 160 -9.22 7.10 7.59
N TYR A 161 -7.94 6.79 7.63
CA TYR A 161 -7.41 5.62 8.31
C TYR A 161 -6.41 6.05 9.39
N LYS A 162 -6.67 5.67 10.65
CA LYS A 162 -5.86 6.11 11.81
C LYS A 162 -5.66 7.64 11.87
N GLY A 163 -6.66 8.43 11.44
CA GLY A 163 -6.58 9.88 11.38
C GLY A 163 -5.81 10.45 10.18
N ILE A 164 -5.31 9.61 9.27
CA ILE A 164 -4.61 10.00 8.05
C ILE A 164 -5.62 10.09 6.90
N PHE A 165 -5.59 11.20 6.16
CA PHE A 165 -6.43 11.38 4.98
C PHE A 165 -6.12 10.29 3.94
N THR A 166 -7.14 9.57 3.50
CA THR A 166 -6.99 8.39 2.66
C THR A 166 -7.86 8.52 1.42
N LEU A 167 -7.21 8.45 0.28
CA LEU A 167 -7.82 8.49 -1.05
C LEU A 167 -7.86 7.07 -1.64
N ILE A 168 -8.98 6.72 -2.28
CA ILE A 168 -9.20 5.40 -2.85
C ILE A 168 -9.28 5.53 -4.37
N THR A 169 -8.58 4.66 -5.09
CA THR A 169 -8.55 4.67 -6.56
C THR A 169 -8.40 3.26 -7.14
N TYR A 170 -8.64 3.14 -8.44
CA TYR A 170 -8.36 1.91 -9.18
C TYR A 170 -6.89 1.54 -9.12
N SER A 171 -6.60 0.25 -9.22
CA SER A 171 -5.24 -0.25 -9.40
C SER A 171 -4.89 -0.38 -10.88
N VAL A 172 -3.60 -0.50 -11.17
CA VAL A 172 -3.12 -0.86 -12.51
C VAL A 172 -3.72 -2.17 -12.99
N ARG A 173 -3.89 -3.14 -12.08
CA ARG A 173 -4.50 -4.44 -12.38
C ARG A 173 -5.96 -4.28 -12.82
N ASP A 174 -6.71 -3.38 -12.20
CA ASP A 174 -8.09 -3.10 -12.61
C ASP A 174 -8.13 -2.60 -14.05
N ILE A 175 -7.22 -1.71 -14.45
CA ILE A 175 -7.12 -1.23 -15.83
C ILE A 175 -6.90 -2.39 -16.81
N PHE A 176 -6.00 -3.32 -16.50
CA PHE A 176 -5.78 -4.50 -17.35
C PHE A 176 -6.97 -5.45 -17.37
N ASN A 177 -7.69 -5.61 -16.25
CA ASN A 177 -8.90 -6.42 -16.20
C ASN A 177 -10.02 -5.82 -17.06
N PHE A 178 -10.25 -4.50 -16.98
CA PHE A 178 -11.22 -3.81 -17.84
C PHE A 178 -10.85 -3.96 -19.33
N ARG A 179 -9.58 -3.80 -19.69
CA ARG A 179 -9.11 -4.02 -21.07
C ARG A 179 -9.37 -5.44 -21.57
N LYS A 180 -9.17 -6.46 -20.73
CA LYS A 180 -9.48 -7.87 -21.07
C LYS A 180 -10.97 -8.09 -21.32
N LEU A 181 -11.83 -7.31 -20.68
CA LEU A 181 -13.29 -7.34 -20.87
C LEU A 181 -13.76 -6.44 -22.02
N ASN A 182 -12.82 -5.82 -22.76
CA ASN A 182 -13.09 -4.81 -23.80
C ASN A 182 -13.88 -3.59 -23.26
N GLU A 183 -13.71 -3.26 -22.00
CA GLU A 183 -14.29 -2.06 -21.39
C GLU A 183 -13.37 -0.84 -21.56
N PRO A 184 -13.90 0.38 -21.70
CA PRO A 184 -13.11 1.60 -21.77
C PRO A 184 -12.37 1.84 -20.45
N THR A 185 -11.14 2.36 -20.54
CA THR A 185 -10.27 2.57 -19.38
C THR A 185 -9.81 4.01 -19.19
N ASP A 186 -10.09 4.91 -20.12
CA ASP A 186 -9.57 6.28 -20.10
C ASP A 186 -10.10 7.06 -18.89
N ASP A 187 -11.39 6.93 -18.58
CA ASP A 187 -12.02 7.50 -17.39
C ASP A 187 -11.39 7.03 -16.07
N LYS A 188 -11.02 5.77 -16.00
CA LYS A 188 -10.37 5.17 -14.82
C LYS A 188 -8.91 5.59 -14.69
N ILE A 189 -8.21 5.71 -15.82
CA ILE A 189 -6.85 6.24 -15.88
C ILE A 189 -6.84 7.70 -15.44
N ASP A 190 -7.74 8.52 -15.96
CA ASP A 190 -7.89 9.92 -15.57
C ASP A 190 -8.26 10.05 -14.09
N HIS A 191 -9.11 9.16 -13.56
CA HIS A 191 -9.40 9.10 -12.14
C HIS A 191 -8.15 8.84 -11.31
N ILE A 192 -7.30 7.86 -11.68
CA ILE A 192 -6.04 7.60 -10.98
C ILE A 192 -5.14 8.85 -10.96
N ILE A 193 -4.96 9.49 -12.13
CA ILE A 193 -4.14 10.70 -12.25
C ILE A 193 -4.71 11.84 -11.39
N ASN A 194 -6.03 12.02 -11.36
CA ASN A 194 -6.68 13.04 -10.55
C ASN A 194 -6.49 12.78 -9.04
N ILE A 195 -6.52 11.52 -8.59
CA ILE A 195 -6.25 11.15 -7.21
C ILE A 195 -4.79 11.43 -6.83
N LEU A 196 -3.84 11.09 -7.69
CA LEU A 196 -2.42 11.42 -7.49
C LEU A 196 -2.21 12.93 -7.35
N ASN A 197 -2.82 13.72 -8.25
CA ASN A 197 -2.76 15.18 -8.22
C ASN A 197 -3.42 15.76 -6.97
N LYS A 198 -4.57 15.19 -6.54
CA LYS A 198 -5.27 15.57 -5.31
C LYS A 198 -4.42 15.35 -4.07
N ALA A 199 -3.71 14.22 -3.99
CA ALA A 199 -2.79 13.93 -2.90
C ALA A 199 -1.65 14.96 -2.83
N GLN A 200 -1.01 15.26 -3.95
CA GLN A 200 0.06 16.26 -3.99
C GLN A 200 -0.43 17.66 -3.59
N LYS A 201 -1.60 18.06 -4.10
CA LYS A 201 -2.22 19.34 -3.71
C LYS A 201 -2.53 19.41 -2.22
N TYR A 202 -2.98 18.31 -1.61
CA TYR A 202 -3.27 18.26 -0.18
C TYR A 202 -1.99 18.48 0.65
N VAL A 203 -0.88 17.83 0.26
CA VAL A 203 0.42 17.99 0.92
C VAL A 203 0.92 19.43 0.80
N ASN A 204 0.91 20.00 -0.41
CA ASN A 204 1.38 21.36 -0.65
C ASN A 204 0.58 22.45 0.12
N ASN A 205 -0.68 22.17 0.46
CA ASN A 205 -1.52 23.11 1.23
C ASN A 205 -1.31 22.99 2.75
N LYS A 206 -0.55 22.00 3.22
CA LYS A 206 -0.21 21.80 4.63
C LYS A 206 1.11 22.45 5.04
N GLU A 207 1.97 22.76 4.07
CA GLU A 207 3.22 23.52 4.25
C GLU A 207 2.92 25.01 4.34
#